data_8ca3a8af161816ee143ff98e293c186f
#
_entry.id   8ca3a8af161816ee143ff98e293c186f
#
_cell.length_a   1.000
_cell.length_b   1.000
_cell.length_c   1.000
_cell.angle_alpha   90.00
_cell.angle_beta   90.00
_cell.angle_gamma   90.00
#
_symmetry.space_group_name_H-M   'P 1'
#
loop_
_entity.id
_entity.type
_entity.pdbx_description
1 polymer ?
#
loop_
_entity_poly.entity_id
_entity_poly.type
_entity_poly.pdbx_seq_one_letter_code
_entity_poly.pdbx_strand_id
1 'polypeptide(L)'
;MVRESFTANMDSTNELVAIATHQPCSDCGSSDALTINSDGSTKCYSCGIWTPNKHKNTQQSPMTQSTANDFAKGSFIDIEPRGINKDTCVKYQYQIGKHQGKDCHIANYHNNNGDVVAQKLRFADKNFSCIGNPRNFFGQYLWPNGGRKLVITEGEIDCLTVSQIQGNKWPCVSLPNGAQSAKNVFKQQFEWLSSWEEVVVMFDEDNAGRDAAESVAHILPAGKCKIARLSGKDPNEMLLAGKGQEVVKAFWDAKVWRPDDIIDGTELFERLTVPKENNSIPYPYFGLNDLTHGLRKGEIVTFCAGSGIGKSAVCKEIALHILKTTDRKLGYIALEESIERTGNGIIGLEMQRPLHLEAFTPDEAYKKAYESTVGSGRFYLYDHWGSLDSDNLLGHIRYMAKAMDVDYVILDHLSIIVSGMGDGDERRMIDNTMTKLRALVEETKIGVILVSHLKRPEGKGHEEGAATSLAQLRGSAAIAQLSDMCIGLERNQQDKENKNRTTLRVLKNRFSGETGVACNLLYDKETGRITEDSNPLFEEAEAS
;
A
#
# COMPACT_ATOMS: atom_id res chain seq x y z
N MET A 1 7.22 -7.16 59.89
CA MET A 1 6.32 -6.30 60.66
C MET A 1 5.79 -5.26 59.73
N VAL A 2 4.55 -5.27 59.66
CA VAL A 2 3.37 -4.48 59.37
C VAL A 2 3.02 -4.39 57.89
N ARG A 3 1.96 -5.13 57.59
CA ARG A 3 1.09 -4.95 56.40
C ARG A 3 0.20 -3.72 56.66
N GLU A 4 0.15 -2.82 55.71
CA GLU A 4 -0.98 -1.90 55.61
C GLU A 4 -1.78 -2.22 54.32
N SER A 5 -3.03 -2.53 54.57
CA SER A 5 -4.09 -2.77 53.59
C SER A 5 -4.67 -1.43 53.13
N PHE A 6 -4.65 -1.17 51.85
CA PHE A 6 -5.49 -0.14 51.24
C PHE A 6 -6.67 -0.82 50.51
N THR A 7 -7.84 -0.62 51.08
CA THR A 7 -9.12 -0.86 50.44
C THR A 7 -9.37 0.24 49.41
N ALA A 8 -9.43 -0.12 48.14
CA ALA A 8 -9.93 0.76 47.06
C ALA A 8 -11.28 0.26 46.62
N ASN A 9 -12.21 1.20 46.52
CA ASN A 9 -13.60 1.06 46.09
C ASN A 9 -13.70 0.42 44.72
N MET A 10 -14.59 -0.56 44.61
CA MET A 10 -15.04 -1.15 43.35
C MET A 10 -15.98 -0.17 42.64
N ASP A 11 -15.52 0.40 41.55
CA ASP A 11 -16.39 0.86 40.46
C ASP A 11 -16.51 -0.28 39.45
N SER A 12 -17.75 -0.71 39.21
CA SER A 12 -18.12 -1.85 38.39
C SER A 12 -18.10 -1.48 36.89
N THR A 13 -16.96 -1.62 36.24
CA THR A 13 -16.90 -1.81 34.78
C THR A 13 -16.74 -3.29 34.49
N ASN A 14 -17.75 -3.90 33.87
CA ASN A 14 -17.75 -5.29 33.40
C ASN A 14 -16.77 -5.44 32.24
N GLU A 15 -15.47 -5.43 32.47
CA GLU A 15 -14.50 -5.82 31.46
C GLU A 15 -14.43 -7.34 31.38
N LEU A 16 -14.75 -7.89 30.20
CA LEU A 16 -14.59 -9.30 29.88
C LEU A 16 -13.11 -9.64 29.81
N VAL A 17 -12.63 -10.45 30.73
CA VAL A 17 -11.23 -10.89 30.79
C VAL A 17 -11.09 -12.19 30.01
N ALA A 18 -10.13 -12.27 29.11
CA ALA A 18 -9.82 -13.51 28.38
C ALA A 18 -9.16 -14.52 29.33
N ILE A 19 -9.74 -15.73 29.45
CA ILE A 19 -9.20 -16.82 30.26
C ILE A 19 -8.42 -17.86 29.46
N ALA A 20 -8.66 -17.96 28.14
CA ALA A 20 -7.86 -18.75 27.22
C ALA A 20 -7.82 -18.07 25.84
N THR A 21 -6.63 -17.97 25.28
CA THR A 21 -6.38 -17.43 23.92
C THR A 21 -5.76 -18.53 23.06
N HIS A 22 -5.63 -18.27 21.76
CA HIS A 22 -5.01 -19.20 20.81
C HIS A 22 -5.65 -20.60 20.77
N GLN A 23 -6.99 -20.66 20.83
CA GLN A 23 -7.74 -21.91 20.73
C GLN A 23 -8.21 -22.13 19.27
N PRO A 24 -8.40 -23.40 18.85
CA PRO A 24 -8.93 -23.70 17.53
C PRO A 24 -10.40 -23.30 17.42
N CYS A 25 -10.78 -22.75 16.27
CA CYS A 25 -12.16 -22.38 15.95
C CYS A 25 -12.81 -23.45 15.08
N SER A 26 -13.91 -24.02 15.56
CA SER A 26 -14.69 -25.04 14.82
C SER A 26 -15.41 -24.49 13.60
N ASP A 27 -15.71 -23.19 13.58
CA ASP A 27 -16.53 -22.58 12.54
C ASP A 27 -15.74 -22.18 11.28
N CYS A 28 -14.46 -21.82 11.45
CA CYS A 28 -13.62 -21.42 10.31
C CYS A 28 -12.37 -22.29 10.12
N GLY A 29 -12.11 -23.26 11.01
CA GLY A 29 -10.95 -24.15 10.92
C GLY A 29 -9.60 -23.51 11.30
N SER A 30 -9.59 -22.26 11.79
CA SER A 30 -8.37 -21.63 12.31
C SER A 30 -7.86 -22.39 13.53
N SER A 31 -6.55 -22.66 13.58
CA SER A 31 -5.91 -23.43 14.65
C SER A 31 -5.74 -22.67 15.97
N ASP A 32 -5.77 -21.30 15.93
CA ASP A 32 -5.31 -20.46 17.04
C ASP A 32 -6.03 -19.11 17.21
N ALA A 33 -7.13 -18.88 16.51
CA ALA A 33 -7.79 -17.55 16.49
C ALA A 33 -8.96 -17.40 17.49
N LEU A 34 -9.30 -18.43 18.27
CA LEU A 34 -10.41 -18.38 19.22
C LEU A 34 -9.93 -17.95 20.61
N THR A 35 -10.64 -17.00 21.20
CA THR A 35 -10.45 -16.57 22.60
C THR A 35 -11.69 -16.95 23.42
N ILE A 36 -11.49 -17.46 24.62
CA ILE A 36 -12.52 -17.79 25.61
C ILE A 36 -12.44 -16.75 26.74
N ASN A 37 -13.55 -16.08 27.02
CA ASN A 37 -13.64 -15.07 28.06
C ASN A 37 -14.08 -15.65 29.44
N SER A 38 -13.88 -14.85 30.48
CA SER A 38 -14.21 -15.23 31.86
C SER A 38 -15.70 -15.52 32.11
N ASP A 39 -16.57 -14.99 31.27
CA ASP A 39 -18.01 -15.28 31.30
C ASP A 39 -18.37 -16.54 30.50
N GLY A 40 -17.40 -17.22 29.88
CA GLY A 40 -17.58 -18.39 29.02
C GLY A 40 -18.04 -18.06 27.60
N SER A 41 -18.14 -16.79 27.21
CA SER A 41 -18.31 -16.40 25.81
C SER A 41 -17.03 -16.64 25.02
N THR A 42 -17.16 -16.86 23.71
CA THR A 42 -16.01 -17.04 22.82
C THR A 42 -16.02 -16.05 21.66
N LYS A 43 -14.84 -15.60 21.24
CA LYS A 43 -14.65 -14.75 20.07
C LYS A 43 -13.53 -15.28 19.19
N CYS A 44 -13.83 -15.53 17.93
CA CYS A 44 -12.82 -15.86 16.93
C CYS A 44 -12.36 -14.60 16.20
N TYR A 45 -11.05 -14.31 16.21
CA TYR A 45 -10.47 -13.16 15.53
C TYR A 45 -10.21 -13.39 14.02
N SER A 46 -10.30 -14.65 13.57
CA SER A 46 -10.18 -14.99 12.13
C SER A 46 -11.49 -14.81 11.38
N CYS A 47 -12.60 -15.34 11.90
CA CYS A 47 -13.92 -15.25 11.24
C CYS A 47 -14.88 -14.24 11.87
N GLY A 48 -14.50 -13.62 12.99
CA GLY A 48 -15.30 -12.61 13.69
C GLY A 48 -16.49 -13.16 14.48
N ILE A 49 -16.72 -14.49 14.49
CA ILE A 49 -17.83 -15.08 15.22
C ILE A 49 -17.65 -14.89 16.72
N TRP A 50 -18.70 -14.39 17.36
CA TRP A 50 -18.83 -14.32 18.81
C TRP A 50 -19.95 -15.25 19.27
N THR A 51 -19.66 -16.13 20.24
CA THR A 51 -20.64 -17.08 20.79
C THR A 51 -20.82 -16.79 22.27
N PRO A 52 -22.04 -16.43 22.73
CA PRO A 52 -22.31 -16.20 24.14
C PRO A 52 -22.29 -17.49 24.93
N ASN A 53 -22.02 -17.40 26.26
CA ASN A 53 -22.05 -18.57 27.14
C ASN A 53 -23.45 -19.18 27.23
N LYS A 54 -23.59 -20.47 26.88
CA LYS A 54 -24.87 -21.22 26.94
C LYS A 54 -25.31 -21.62 28.35
N HIS A 55 -24.53 -21.35 29.41
CA HIS A 55 -24.79 -21.84 30.76
C HIS A 55 -25.26 -20.80 31.79
N LYS A 56 -25.46 -19.54 31.42
CA LYS A 56 -26.23 -18.66 32.28
C LYS A 56 -27.72 -18.81 31.94
N ASN A 57 -28.43 -19.61 32.77
CA ASN A 57 -29.88 -19.52 32.94
C ASN A 57 -30.25 -18.14 33.49
N THR A 58 -30.15 -17.13 32.71
CA THR A 58 -30.95 -15.93 32.83
C THR A 58 -32.17 -16.23 31.98
N GLN A 59 -33.33 -16.21 32.62
CA GLN A 59 -34.62 -16.21 31.93
C GLN A 59 -34.50 -15.30 30.72
N GLN A 60 -34.23 -15.86 29.55
CA GLN A 60 -34.55 -15.21 28.31
C GLN A 60 -36.07 -15.05 28.40
N SER A 61 -36.48 -13.81 28.65
CA SER A 61 -37.78 -13.39 28.17
C SER A 61 -37.86 -13.86 26.73
N PRO A 62 -38.87 -14.59 26.31
CA PRO A 62 -38.99 -15.01 24.93
C PRO A 62 -38.81 -13.77 24.08
N MET A 63 -37.97 -13.85 23.04
CA MET A 63 -38.01 -12.83 21.99
C MET A 63 -39.45 -12.81 21.53
N THR A 64 -40.22 -11.87 22.07
CA THR A 64 -41.54 -11.55 21.62
C THR A 64 -41.38 -11.22 20.16
N GLN A 65 -41.87 -12.11 19.28
CA GLN A 65 -42.24 -11.70 17.94
C GLN A 65 -43.08 -10.46 18.16
N SER A 66 -42.59 -9.27 17.82
CA SER A 66 -43.38 -8.05 17.89
C SER A 66 -44.61 -8.29 17.03
N THR A 67 -45.72 -8.43 17.69
CA THR A 67 -46.99 -8.55 17.01
C THR A 67 -47.26 -7.25 16.28
N ALA A 68 -48.00 -7.24 15.19
CA ALA A 68 -48.34 -6.08 14.39
C ALA A 68 -48.97 -4.90 15.23
N ASN A 69 -49.29 -5.12 16.48
CA ASN A 69 -49.79 -4.15 17.43
C ASN A 69 -48.76 -3.20 18.03
N ASP A 70 -47.48 -3.50 17.92
CA ASP A 70 -46.38 -2.69 18.50
C ASP A 70 -45.81 -1.65 17.52
N PHE A 71 -46.24 -1.67 16.26
CA PHE A 71 -45.74 -0.73 15.27
C PHE A 71 -46.24 0.70 15.50
N ALA A 72 -45.31 1.66 15.39
CA ALA A 72 -45.64 3.08 15.45
C ALA A 72 -46.53 3.47 14.25
N LYS A 73 -47.48 4.39 14.51
CA LYS A 73 -48.39 4.90 13.48
C LYS A 73 -48.11 6.36 13.20
N GLY A 74 -48.20 6.72 11.93
CA GLY A 74 -48.01 8.11 11.50
C GLY A 74 -48.88 8.46 10.31
N SER A 75 -48.65 9.64 9.76
CA SER A 75 -49.33 10.17 8.58
C SER A 75 -48.34 10.40 7.45
N PHE A 76 -48.82 10.30 6.23
CA PHE A 76 -48.06 10.67 5.02
C PHE A 76 -48.22 12.17 4.81
N ILE A 77 -47.16 12.93 5.00
CA ILE A 77 -47.12 14.38 4.85
C ILE A 77 -45.83 14.78 4.13
N ASP A 78 -45.80 16.03 3.68
CA ASP A 78 -44.56 16.61 3.17
C ASP A 78 -43.52 16.71 4.29
N ILE A 79 -42.27 16.42 3.98
CA ILE A 79 -41.15 16.61 4.91
C ILE A 79 -40.39 17.85 4.47
N GLU A 80 -41.01 19.03 4.75
CA GLU A 80 -40.49 20.31 4.28
C GLU A 80 -39.01 20.55 4.58
N PRO A 81 -38.48 20.25 5.79
CA PRO A 81 -37.04 20.43 6.08
C PRO A 81 -36.09 19.57 5.23
N ARG A 82 -36.66 18.58 4.54
CA ARG A 82 -35.94 17.66 3.66
C ARG A 82 -36.29 17.83 2.18
N GLY A 83 -37.25 18.69 1.87
CA GLY A 83 -37.73 18.88 0.50
C GLY A 83 -38.40 17.63 -0.10
N ILE A 84 -38.91 16.71 0.73
CA ILE A 84 -39.58 15.48 0.29
C ILE A 84 -41.10 15.68 0.33
N ASN A 85 -41.75 15.37 -0.80
CA ASN A 85 -43.20 15.52 -0.93
C ASN A 85 -43.96 14.28 -0.42
N LYS A 86 -45.25 14.51 -0.14
CA LYS A 86 -46.19 13.49 0.35
C LYS A 86 -46.32 12.29 -0.59
N ASP A 87 -46.30 12.48 -1.90
CA ASP A 87 -46.45 11.39 -2.88
C ASP A 87 -45.30 10.39 -2.78
N THR A 88 -44.08 10.89 -2.58
CA THR A 88 -42.89 10.05 -2.35
C THR A 88 -43.02 9.30 -1.01
N CYS A 89 -43.49 9.98 0.05
CA CYS A 89 -43.75 9.36 1.34
C CYS A 89 -44.78 8.23 1.24
N VAL A 90 -45.89 8.44 0.52
CA VAL A 90 -46.92 7.43 0.27
C VAL A 90 -46.34 6.24 -0.47
N LYS A 91 -45.59 6.47 -1.55
CA LYS A 91 -44.99 5.39 -2.33
C LYS A 91 -44.11 4.46 -1.50
N TYR A 92 -43.24 5.04 -0.68
CA TYR A 92 -42.29 4.28 0.14
C TYR A 92 -42.80 3.88 1.52
N GLN A 93 -44.07 4.18 1.81
CA GLN A 93 -44.70 3.96 3.13
C GLN A 93 -43.87 4.59 4.29
N TYR A 94 -43.34 5.80 4.03
CA TYR A 94 -42.59 6.58 4.99
C TYR A 94 -43.50 7.59 5.68
N GLN A 95 -43.56 7.56 7.00
CA GLN A 95 -44.54 8.31 7.78
C GLN A 95 -43.86 9.24 8.78
N ILE A 96 -44.60 10.29 9.18
CA ILE A 96 -44.26 11.12 10.33
C ILE A 96 -45.32 10.88 11.41
N GLY A 97 -44.85 10.56 12.61
CA GLY A 97 -45.75 10.20 13.71
C GLY A 97 -45.11 10.36 15.08
N LYS A 98 -45.71 9.69 16.06
CA LYS A 98 -45.19 9.67 17.43
C LYS A 98 -44.97 8.23 17.90
N HIS A 99 -43.86 8.03 18.61
CA HIS A 99 -43.60 6.79 19.33
C HIS A 99 -43.20 7.12 20.77
N GLN A 100 -43.91 6.52 21.74
CA GLN A 100 -43.71 6.81 23.18
C GLN A 100 -43.75 8.31 23.53
N GLY A 101 -44.66 9.06 22.89
CA GLY A 101 -44.84 10.51 23.12
C GLY A 101 -43.84 11.42 22.40
N LYS A 102 -42.83 10.88 21.71
CA LYS A 102 -41.83 11.65 20.97
C LYS A 102 -42.14 11.64 19.48
N ASP A 103 -41.97 12.77 18.82
CA ASP A 103 -42.09 12.89 17.37
C ASP A 103 -40.98 12.13 16.68
N CYS A 104 -41.30 11.35 15.64
CA CYS A 104 -40.34 10.56 14.89
C CYS A 104 -40.76 10.40 13.44
N HIS A 105 -39.75 10.17 12.60
CA HIS A 105 -39.90 9.63 11.26
C HIS A 105 -39.98 8.10 11.35
N ILE A 106 -40.85 7.49 10.56
CA ILE A 106 -41.14 6.05 10.57
C ILE A 106 -40.85 5.49 9.18
N ALA A 107 -39.77 4.77 9.03
CA ALA A 107 -39.45 4.01 7.82
C ALA A 107 -39.96 2.57 7.96
N ASN A 108 -40.94 2.19 7.14
CA ASN A 108 -41.49 0.83 7.14
C ASN A 108 -40.67 -0.11 6.25
N TYR A 109 -40.26 -1.23 6.82
CA TYR A 109 -39.54 -2.30 6.11
C TYR A 109 -40.49 -3.45 5.86
N HIS A 110 -40.49 -3.93 4.62
CA HIS A 110 -41.44 -4.94 4.16
C HIS A 110 -40.74 -6.24 3.81
N ASN A 111 -41.47 -7.35 3.93
CA ASN A 111 -41.07 -8.63 3.36
C ASN A 111 -41.39 -8.66 1.85
N ASN A 112 -41.08 -9.78 1.19
CA ASN A 112 -41.32 -9.95 -0.24
C ASN A 112 -42.81 -9.99 -0.60
N ASN A 113 -43.70 -10.23 0.40
CA ASN A 113 -45.15 -10.22 0.22
C ASN A 113 -45.78 -8.83 0.39
N GLY A 114 -44.98 -7.83 0.76
CA GLY A 114 -45.45 -6.46 1.02
C GLY A 114 -45.95 -6.20 2.45
N ASP A 115 -45.79 -7.16 3.37
CA ASP A 115 -46.17 -6.96 4.78
C ASP A 115 -45.05 -6.20 5.50
N VAL A 116 -45.45 -5.28 6.40
CA VAL A 116 -44.50 -4.57 7.28
C VAL A 116 -43.96 -5.54 8.34
N VAL A 117 -42.63 -5.78 8.33
CA VAL A 117 -41.95 -6.70 9.24
C VAL A 117 -41.04 -5.99 10.24
N ALA A 118 -40.67 -4.76 9.95
CA ALA A 118 -39.86 -3.93 10.83
C ALA A 118 -40.10 -2.44 10.57
N GLN A 119 -39.78 -1.62 11.54
CA GLN A 119 -39.79 -0.15 11.43
C GLN A 119 -38.49 0.41 11.97
N LYS A 120 -37.91 1.37 11.26
CA LYS A 120 -36.83 2.21 11.79
C LYS A 120 -37.37 3.58 12.10
N LEU A 121 -37.19 3.97 13.34
CA LEU A 121 -37.67 5.25 13.89
C LEU A 121 -36.50 6.20 14.02
N ARG A 122 -36.60 7.41 13.46
CA ARG A 122 -35.63 8.49 13.60
C ARG A 122 -36.23 9.63 14.39
N PHE A 123 -35.63 9.96 15.52
CA PHE A 123 -36.05 11.04 16.39
C PHE A 123 -35.35 12.38 16.06
N ALA A 124 -35.89 13.47 16.59
CA ALA A 124 -35.34 14.82 16.35
C ALA A 124 -33.88 14.99 16.85
N ASP A 125 -33.49 14.27 17.91
CA ASP A 125 -32.17 14.25 18.51
C ASP A 125 -31.15 13.41 17.72
N LYS A 126 -31.52 12.97 16.50
CA LYS A 126 -30.74 12.08 15.63
C LYS A 126 -30.56 10.66 16.18
N ASN A 127 -31.22 10.28 17.25
CA ASN A 127 -31.27 8.92 17.73
C ASN A 127 -32.16 8.04 16.84
N PHE A 128 -31.81 6.76 16.75
CA PHE A 128 -32.54 5.75 15.99
C PHE A 128 -33.02 4.65 16.92
N SER A 129 -34.21 4.12 16.64
CA SER A 129 -34.71 2.91 17.26
C SER A 129 -35.32 2.01 16.19
N CYS A 130 -35.25 0.69 16.38
CA CYS A 130 -35.89 -0.27 15.48
C CYS A 130 -36.93 -1.10 16.22
N ILE A 131 -38.11 -1.25 15.61
CA ILE A 131 -39.11 -2.24 16.00
C ILE A 131 -39.02 -3.38 14.99
N GLY A 132 -38.76 -4.58 15.45
CA GLY A 132 -38.41 -5.71 14.56
C GLY A 132 -36.97 -5.65 14.05
N ASN A 133 -36.65 -6.47 13.05
CA ASN A 133 -35.32 -6.55 12.47
C ASN A 133 -35.38 -6.34 10.95
N PRO A 134 -34.96 -5.18 10.43
CA PRO A 134 -34.95 -4.89 9.01
C PRO A 134 -33.84 -5.69 8.32
N ARG A 135 -34.20 -6.65 7.50
CA ARG A 135 -33.27 -7.52 6.75
C ARG A 135 -33.19 -7.20 5.26
N ASN A 136 -34.23 -6.57 4.72
CA ASN A 136 -34.31 -6.16 3.33
C ASN A 136 -33.84 -4.72 3.17
N PHE A 137 -33.55 -4.30 1.95
CA PHE A 137 -33.38 -2.88 1.67
C PHE A 137 -34.69 -2.13 1.89
N PHE A 138 -34.61 -0.88 2.34
CA PHE A 138 -35.78 -0.01 2.39
C PHE A 138 -36.33 0.24 0.97
N GLY A 139 -37.62 0.02 0.76
CA GLY A 139 -38.25 0.15 -0.55
C GLY A 139 -38.07 -1.06 -1.49
N GLN A 140 -37.38 -2.13 -1.08
CA GLN A 140 -37.14 -3.33 -1.91
C GLN A 140 -38.45 -3.98 -2.42
N TYR A 141 -39.49 -4.00 -1.60
CA TYR A 141 -40.80 -4.60 -1.94
C TYR A 141 -41.48 -3.96 -3.16
N LEU A 142 -41.10 -2.73 -3.52
CA LEU A 142 -41.60 -2.04 -4.72
C LEU A 142 -41.06 -2.64 -6.03
N TRP A 143 -39.98 -3.42 -5.95
CA TRP A 143 -39.22 -3.90 -7.09
C TRP A 143 -38.87 -5.40 -6.98
N PRO A 144 -39.89 -6.30 -6.83
CA PRO A 144 -39.63 -7.70 -6.50
C PRO A 144 -38.93 -8.50 -7.61
N ASN A 145 -39.10 -8.10 -8.86
CA ASN A 145 -38.69 -8.90 -10.04
C ASN A 145 -37.33 -8.48 -10.64
N GLY A 146 -36.61 -7.56 -10.00
CA GLY A 146 -35.40 -7.01 -10.60
C GLY A 146 -35.68 -6.07 -11.79
N GLY A 147 -34.67 -5.87 -12.66
CA GLY A 147 -34.81 -4.99 -13.83
C GLY A 147 -33.46 -4.52 -14.39
N ARG A 148 -33.53 -3.45 -15.19
CA ARG A 148 -32.36 -2.95 -15.89
C ARG A 148 -31.35 -2.25 -14.96
N LYS A 149 -31.82 -1.32 -14.10
CA LYS A 149 -30.92 -0.49 -13.28
C LYS A 149 -31.56 -0.21 -11.93
N LEU A 150 -30.82 -0.45 -10.85
CA LEU A 150 -31.17 -0.18 -9.46
C LEU A 150 -30.21 0.85 -8.87
N VAL A 151 -30.74 1.81 -8.09
CA VAL A 151 -29.93 2.68 -7.23
C VAL A 151 -30.04 2.21 -5.79
N ILE A 152 -28.92 2.16 -5.08
CA ILE A 152 -28.85 1.87 -3.66
C ILE A 152 -28.18 3.04 -2.95
N THR A 153 -28.92 3.74 -2.09
CA THR A 153 -28.41 4.83 -1.24
C THR A 153 -28.06 4.34 0.15
N GLU A 154 -27.36 5.15 0.93
CA GLU A 154 -27.01 4.81 2.30
C GLU A 154 -28.20 4.94 3.26
N GLY A 155 -28.94 6.02 3.18
CA GLY A 155 -30.05 6.36 4.06
C GLY A 155 -31.42 6.37 3.39
N GLU A 156 -32.48 6.23 4.19
CA GLU A 156 -33.88 6.25 3.70
C GLU A 156 -34.24 7.60 3.07
N ILE A 157 -33.80 8.71 3.68
CA ILE A 157 -34.06 10.07 3.17
C ILE A 157 -33.40 10.26 1.79
N ASP A 158 -32.22 9.71 1.58
CA ASP A 158 -31.52 9.78 0.31
C ASP A 158 -32.23 8.94 -0.76
N CYS A 159 -32.76 7.76 -0.37
CA CYS A 159 -33.61 6.96 -1.23
C CYS A 159 -34.86 7.72 -1.67
N LEU A 160 -35.58 8.35 -0.74
CA LEU A 160 -36.74 9.19 -1.04
C LEU A 160 -36.36 10.35 -1.97
N THR A 161 -35.23 11.00 -1.69
CA THR A 161 -34.70 12.11 -2.47
C THR A 161 -34.43 11.69 -3.92
N VAL A 162 -33.63 10.63 -4.12
CA VAL A 162 -33.29 10.13 -5.45
C VAL A 162 -34.54 9.67 -6.20
N SER A 163 -35.47 9.00 -5.55
CA SER A 163 -36.73 8.59 -6.17
C SER A 163 -37.57 9.78 -6.59
N GLN A 164 -37.73 10.80 -5.73
CA GLN A 164 -38.48 12.01 -6.01
C GLN A 164 -37.90 12.80 -7.19
N ILE A 165 -36.61 13.05 -7.21
CA ILE A 165 -35.94 13.78 -8.30
C ILE A 165 -36.18 13.09 -9.63
N GLN A 166 -36.32 11.77 -9.64
CA GLN A 166 -36.59 10.96 -10.82
C GLN A 166 -38.09 10.75 -11.08
N GLY A 167 -38.96 11.55 -10.44
CA GLY A 167 -40.42 11.51 -10.61
C GLY A 167 -41.03 10.21 -10.07
N ASN A 168 -40.41 9.58 -9.09
CA ASN A 168 -40.86 8.32 -8.45
C ASN A 168 -41.05 7.13 -9.42
N LYS A 169 -40.33 7.12 -10.55
CA LYS A 169 -40.50 6.09 -11.60
C LYS A 169 -39.43 5.02 -11.62
N TRP A 170 -38.24 5.33 -11.12
CA TRP A 170 -37.08 4.44 -11.24
C TRP A 170 -36.75 3.71 -9.93
N PRO A 171 -36.22 2.49 -10.00
CA PRO A 171 -35.87 1.70 -8.84
C PRO A 171 -34.81 2.37 -7.97
N CYS A 172 -35.20 2.64 -6.74
CA CYS A 172 -34.30 3.18 -5.71
C CYS A 172 -34.61 2.50 -4.37
N VAL A 173 -33.58 2.12 -3.65
CA VAL A 173 -33.65 1.49 -2.31
C VAL A 173 -32.54 2.05 -1.43
N SER A 174 -32.62 1.82 -0.11
CA SER A 174 -31.51 2.16 0.79
C SER A 174 -31.13 1.03 1.73
N LEU A 175 -29.91 1.15 2.29
CA LEU A 175 -29.45 0.25 3.34
C LEU A 175 -30.33 0.38 4.59
N PRO A 176 -30.58 -0.73 5.34
CA PRO A 176 -31.42 -0.68 6.55
C PRO A 176 -30.71 -0.01 7.74
N ASN A 177 -29.40 -0.16 7.87
CA ASN A 177 -28.63 0.32 9.00
C ASN A 177 -27.35 1.08 8.60
N GLY A 178 -27.41 1.82 7.47
CA GLY A 178 -26.29 2.61 6.96
C GLY A 178 -25.09 1.80 6.49
N ALA A 179 -23.96 2.47 6.23
CA ALA A 179 -22.74 1.91 5.66
C ALA A 179 -22.24 0.63 6.34
N GLN A 180 -22.31 0.56 7.67
CA GLN A 180 -21.83 -0.60 8.44
C GLN A 180 -22.56 -1.91 8.11
N SER A 181 -23.84 -1.83 7.71
CA SER A 181 -24.64 -3.00 7.36
C SER A 181 -24.48 -3.45 5.91
N ALA A 182 -23.88 -2.62 5.06
CA ALA A 182 -23.86 -2.77 3.61
C ALA A 182 -23.41 -4.18 3.17
N LYS A 183 -22.26 -4.62 3.63
CA LYS A 183 -21.67 -5.92 3.25
C LYS A 183 -22.57 -7.11 3.59
N ASN A 184 -23.21 -7.08 4.75
CA ASN A 184 -24.09 -8.16 5.21
C ASN A 184 -25.40 -8.19 4.41
N VAL A 185 -26.02 -7.03 4.18
CA VAL A 185 -27.26 -6.93 3.41
C VAL A 185 -27.03 -7.32 1.95
N PHE A 186 -25.94 -6.89 1.33
CA PHE A 186 -25.60 -7.30 -0.04
C PHE A 186 -25.42 -8.81 -0.17
N LYS A 187 -24.78 -9.47 0.81
CA LYS A 187 -24.67 -10.93 0.83
C LYS A 187 -26.03 -11.62 1.01
N GLN A 188 -26.85 -11.12 1.93
CA GLN A 188 -28.17 -11.70 2.20
C GLN A 188 -29.13 -11.53 1.02
N GLN A 189 -29.04 -10.43 0.31
CA GLN A 189 -29.90 -10.09 -0.83
C GLN A 189 -29.24 -10.34 -2.19
N PHE A 190 -28.19 -11.17 -2.23
CA PHE A 190 -27.39 -11.40 -3.43
C PHE A 190 -28.21 -11.90 -4.62
N GLU A 191 -29.18 -12.81 -4.42
CA GLU A 191 -30.03 -13.33 -5.49
C GLU A 191 -30.90 -12.21 -6.08
N TRP A 192 -31.53 -11.38 -5.23
CA TRP A 192 -32.31 -10.25 -5.69
C TRP A 192 -31.45 -9.19 -6.39
N LEU A 193 -30.28 -8.88 -5.87
CA LEU A 193 -29.32 -7.98 -6.52
C LEU A 193 -28.83 -8.54 -7.87
N SER A 194 -28.70 -9.87 -7.96
CA SER A 194 -28.31 -10.55 -9.20
C SER A 194 -29.38 -10.50 -10.29
N SER A 195 -30.67 -10.27 -9.94
CA SER A 195 -31.77 -10.10 -10.92
C SER A 195 -31.74 -8.75 -11.65
N TRP A 196 -30.87 -7.80 -11.24
CA TRP A 196 -30.66 -6.53 -11.90
C TRP A 196 -29.53 -6.61 -12.92
N GLU A 197 -29.65 -5.91 -14.05
CA GLU A 197 -28.54 -5.80 -15.03
C GLU A 197 -27.43 -4.92 -14.49
N GLU A 198 -27.79 -3.76 -13.89
CA GLU A 198 -26.87 -2.79 -13.30
C GLU A 198 -27.32 -2.41 -11.89
N VAL A 199 -26.38 -2.38 -10.96
CA VAL A 199 -26.58 -1.88 -9.58
C VAL A 199 -25.68 -0.66 -9.37
N VAL A 200 -26.30 0.51 -9.16
CA VAL A 200 -25.58 1.76 -8.88
C VAL A 200 -25.58 2.02 -7.37
N VAL A 201 -24.41 2.00 -6.78
CA VAL A 201 -24.20 2.35 -5.37
C VAL A 201 -23.97 3.85 -5.28
N MET A 202 -24.81 4.55 -4.52
CA MET A 202 -24.76 5.99 -4.30
C MET A 202 -24.81 6.25 -2.79
N PHE A 203 -23.68 6.05 -2.12
CA PHE A 203 -23.53 6.27 -0.68
C PHE A 203 -22.97 7.67 -0.40
N ASP A 204 -22.93 8.05 0.88
CA ASP A 204 -22.41 9.35 1.31
C ASP A 204 -20.94 9.53 0.88
N GLU A 205 -20.54 10.75 0.53
CA GLU A 205 -19.18 11.08 0.10
C GLU A 205 -18.23 11.33 1.29
N ASP A 206 -18.44 10.63 2.40
CA ASP A 206 -17.48 10.55 3.50
C ASP A 206 -16.64 9.25 3.42
N ASN A 207 -15.67 9.09 4.32
CA ASN A 207 -14.78 7.93 4.31
C ASN A 207 -15.56 6.62 4.51
N ALA A 208 -16.54 6.60 5.43
CA ALA A 208 -17.31 5.40 5.74
C ALA A 208 -18.17 4.96 4.56
N GLY A 209 -18.83 5.92 3.88
CA GLY A 209 -19.64 5.66 2.68
C GLY A 209 -18.79 5.17 1.51
N ARG A 210 -17.61 5.76 1.29
CA ARG A 210 -16.67 5.33 0.24
C ARG A 210 -16.16 3.92 0.47
N ASP A 211 -15.69 3.61 1.69
CA ASP A 211 -15.19 2.28 2.05
C ASP A 211 -16.29 1.22 1.93
N ALA A 212 -17.52 1.57 2.35
CA ALA A 212 -18.68 0.70 2.20
C ALA A 212 -19.02 0.44 0.72
N ALA A 213 -19.01 1.48 -0.13
CA ALA A 213 -19.29 1.33 -1.57
C ALA A 213 -18.28 0.38 -2.24
N GLU A 214 -17.01 0.52 -1.96
CA GLU A 214 -15.96 -0.38 -2.46
C GLU A 214 -16.14 -1.81 -1.94
N SER A 215 -16.42 -1.95 -0.65
CA SER A 215 -16.58 -3.27 -0.02
C SER A 215 -17.75 -4.08 -0.60
N VAL A 216 -18.85 -3.43 -1.01
CA VAL A 216 -20.00 -4.11 -1.63
C VAL A 216 -19.83 -4.36 -3.11
N ALA A 217 -19.02 -3.54 -3.78
CA ALA A 217 -18.74 -3.71 -5.20
C ALA A 217 -18.06 -5.06 -5.51
N HIS A 218 -17.24 -5.57 -4.58
CA HIS A 218 -16.62 -6.89 -4.69
C HIS A 218 -17.61 -8.08 -4.55
N ILE A 219 -18.81 -7.84 -3.99
CA ILE A 219 -19.79 -8.92 -3.77
C ILE A 219 -20.53 -9.24 -5.05
N LEU A 220 -20.77 -8.25 -5.89
CA LEU A 220 -21.52 -8.40 -7.14
C LEU A 220 -20.62 -8.93 -8.27
N PRO A 221 -21.21 -9.63 -9.26
CA PRO A 221 -20.46 -10.05 -10.44
C PRO A 221 -19.75 -8.89 -11.14
N ALA A 222 -18.58 -9.16 -11.72
CA ALA A 222 -17.79 -8.15 -12.42
C ALA A 222 -18.61 -7.40 -13.48
N GLY A 223 -18.48 -6.08 -13.51
CA GLY A 223 -19.19 -5.22 -14.45
C GLY A 223 -20.63 -4.83 -14.06
N LYS A 224 -21.22 -5.48 -13.05
CA LYS A 224 -22.59 -5.20 -12.59
C LYS A 224 -22.67 -3.99 -11.65
N CYS A 225 -21.70 -3.82 -10.78
CA CYS A 225 -21.65 -2.72 -9.82
C CYS A 225 -21.09 -1.45 -10.46
N LYS A 226 -21.81 -0.36 -10.30
CA LYS A 226 -21.34 0.99 -10.65
C LYS A 226 -21.36 1.84 -9.40
N ILE A 227 -20.38 2.73 -9.24
CA ILE A 227 -20.35 3.68 -8.13
C ILE A 227 -20.65 5.08 -8.70
N ALA A 228 -21.69 5.70 -8.16
CA ALA A 228 -22.00 7.10 -8.44
C ALA A 228 -21.24 7.99 -7.45
N ARG A 229 -20.51 8.99 -7.95
CA ARG A 229 -19.82 9.99 -7.16
C ARG A 229 -20.61 11.29 -7.17
N LEU A 230 -20.84 11.86 -6.01
CA LEU A 230 -21.60 13.09 -5.82
C LEU A 230 -20.65 14.28 -5.68
N SER A 231 -21.10 15.47 -6.10
CA SER A 231 -20.39 16.74 -5.88
C SER A 231 -20.66 17.35 -4.51
N GLY A 232 -21.61 16.81 -3.74
CA GLY A 232 -21.96 17.14 -2.37
C GLY A 232 -21.86 15.91 -1.47
N LYS A 233 -22.22 16.09 -0.18
CA LYS A 233 -22.08 15.02 0.81
C LYS A 233 -23.02 13.85 0.55
N ASP A 234 -24.31 14.14 0.37
CA ASP A 234 -25.38 13.17 0.17
C ASP A 234 -26.44 13.71 -0.80
N PRO A 235 -27.32 12.85 -1.36
CA PRO A 235 -28.37 13.27 -2.28
C PRO A 235 -29.34 14.30 -1.71
N ASN A 236 -29.67 14.23 -0.41
CA ASN A 236 -30.63 15.14 0.21
C ASN A 236 -30.04 16.54 0.39
N GLU A 237 -28.79 16.65 0.81
CA GLU A 237 -28.08 17.94 0.87
C GLU A 237 -28.04 18.60 -0.51
N MET A 238 -27.74 17.83 -1.55
CA MET A 238 -27.72 18.34 -2.93
C MET A 238 -29.10 18.79 -3.41
N LEU A 239 -30.18 18.07 -3.06
CA LEU A 239 -31.57 18.51 -3.36
C LEU A 239 -31.86 19.88 -2.72
N LEU A 240 -31.55 20.02 -1.42
CA LEU A 240 -31.78 21.27 -0.68
C LEU A 240 -30.91 22.43 -1.21
N ALA A 241 -29.76 22.15 -1.75
CA ALA A 241 -28.90 23.13 -2.43
C ALA A 241 -29.34 23.45 -3.89
N GLY A 242 -30.46 22.90 -4.37
CA GLY A 242 -30.94 23.11 -5.74
C GLY A 242 -30.20 22.32 -6.81
N LYS A 243 -29.36 21.35 -6.41
CA LYS A 243 -28.48 20.56 -7.30
C LYS A 243 -29.05 19.18 -7.68
N GLY A 244 -30.36 19.01 -7.63
CA GLY A 244 -31.00 17.72 -7.94
C GLY A 244 -30.64 17.15 -9.31
N GLN A 245 -30.41 18.00 -10.32
CA GLN A 245 -29.98 17.55 -11.65
C GLN A 245 -28.58 16.95 -11.65
N GLU A 246 -27.69 17.41 -10.78
CA GLU A 246 -26.36 16.82 -10.64
C GLU A 246 -26.44 15.40 -10.03
N VAL A 247 -27.37 15.14 -9.11
CA VAL A 247 -27.63 13.79 -8.57
C VAL A 247 -28.10 12.84 -9.68
N VAL A 248 -29.03 13.30 -10.55
CA VAL A 248 -29.48 12.51 -11.71
C VAL A 248 -28.31 12.24 -12.65
N LYS A 249 -27.48 13.24 -12.91
CA LYS A 249 -26.28 13.07 -13.75
C LYS A 249 -25.31 12.05 -13.16
N ALA A 250 -25.00 12.15 -11.84
CA ALA A 250 -24.13 11.20 -11.15
C ALA A 250 -24.63 9.75 -11.26
N PHE A 251 -25.94 9.54 -11.22
CA PHE A 251 -26.55 8.23 -11.44
C PHE A 251 -26.33 7.69 -12.86
N TRP A 252 -26.52 8.52 -13.90
CA TRP A 252 -26.35 8.09 -15.28
C TRP A 252 -24.89 7.94 -15.68
N ASP A 253 -24.03 8.80 -15.16
CA ASP A 253 -22.58 8.81 -15.40
C ASP A 253 -21.80 7.85 -14.49
N ALA A 254 -22.50 7.10 -13.63
CA ALA A 254 -21.88 6.15 -12.70
C ALA A 254 -20.99 5.15 -13.45
N LYS A 255 -19.72 5.11 -13.07
CA LYS A 255 -18.74 4.25 -13.71
C LYS A 255 -18.80 2.84 -13.13
N VAL A 256 -18.55 1.85 -13.96
CA VAL A 256 -18.36 0.46 -13.52
C VAL A 256 -17.22 0.45 -12.50
N TRP A 257 -17.52 -0.11 -11.33
CA TRP A 257 -16.49 -0.30 -10.34
C TRP A 257 -15.42 -1.26 -10.87
N ARG A 258 -14.17 -0.84 -10.74
CA ARG A 258 -12.98 -1.62 -11.07
C ARG A 258 -12.05 -1.56 -9.87
N PRO A 259 -11.29 -2.63 -9.57
CA PRO A 259 -10.16 -2.50 -8.65
C PRO A 259 -9.27 -1.32 -9.06
N ASP A 260 -8.73 -0.57 -8.11
CA ASP A 260 -7.91 0.63 -8.35
C ASP A 260 -6.73 0.38 -9.30
N ASP A 261 -6.30 -0.88 -9.40
CA ASP A 261 -5.19 -1.31 -10.25
C ASP A 261 -5.55 -1.44 -11.74
N ILE A 262 -6.87 -1.40 -12.11
CA ILE A 262 -7.32 -1.55 -13.49
C ILE A 262 -7.77 -0.19 -14.04
N ILE A 263 -6.95 0.40 -14.90
CA ILE A 263 -7.19 1.71 -15.52
C ILE A 263 -7.66 1.50 -16.97
N ASP A 264 -8.70 2.23 -17.37
CA ASP A 264 -9.13 2.26 -18.78
C ASP A 264 -8.12 3.06 -19.62
N GLY A 265 -7.68 2.47 -20.74
CA GLY A 265 -6.76 3.15 -21.66
C GLY A 265 -7.25 4.51 -22.13
N THR A 266 -8.58 4.72 -22.22
CA THR A 266 -9.17 6.02 -22.58
C THR A 266 -8.93 7.11 -21.53
N GLU A 267 -8.68 6.74 -20.27
CA GLU A 267 -8.40 7.65 -19.16
C GLU A 267 -6.90 7.99 -19.02
N LEU A 268 -6.04 7.34 -19.81
CA LEU A 268 -4.58 7.52 -19.72
C LEU A 268 -4.06 8.76 -20.45
N PHE A 269 -4.83 9.35 -21.37
CA PHE A 269 -4.32 10.43 -22.22
C PHE A 269 -3.71 11.59 -21.43
N GLU A 270 -4.41 12.09 -20.43
CA GLU A 270 -3.91 13.18 -19.58
C GLU A 270 -2.64 12.79 -18.81
N ARG A 271 -2.54 11.54 -18.35
CA ARG A 271 -1.34 11.03 -17.64
C ARG A 271 -0.15 10.85 -18.58
N LEU A 272 -0.40 10.46 -19.83
CA LEU A 272 0.64 10.23 -20.84
C LEU A 272 1.16 11.54 -21.43
N THR A 273 0.36 12.59 -21.44
CA THR A 273 0.72 13.89 -22.01
C THR A 273 1.36 14.84 -21.00
N VAL A 274 1.39 14.51 -19.71
CA VAL A 274 2.20 15.24 -18.71
C VAL A 274 3.68 15.08 -19.08
N PRO A 275 4.41 16.19 -19.33
CA PRO A 275 5.85 16.10 -19.61
C PRO A 275 6.57 15.38 -18.48
N LYS A 276 7.20 14.26 -18.77
CA LYS A 276 8.07 13.61 -17.82
C LYS A 276 9.35 14.42 -17.74
N GLU A 277 9.62 15.05 -16.61
CA GLU A 277 10.93 15.59 -16.35
C GLU A 277 11.97 14.48 -16.50
N ASN A 278 13.04 14.76 -17.24
CA ASN A 278 14.16 13.84 -17.36
C ASN A 278 14.92 13.83 -16.02
N ASN A 279 14.48 13.00 -15.10
CA ASN A 279 14.99 12.91 -13.73
C ASN A 279 16.25 12.02 -13.65
N SER A 280 16.96 11.80 -14.76
CA SER A 280 18.22 11.07 -14.72
C SER A 280 19.37 11.97 -14.31
N ILE A 281 20.29 11.41 -13.51
CA ILE A 281 21.57 12.04 -13.17
C ILE A 281 22.70 11.21 -13.80
N PRO A 282 23.78 11.84 -14.31
CA PRO A 282 24.87 11.10 -14.92
C PRO A 282 25.65 10.31 -13.87
N TYR A 283 26.20 9.19 -14.28
CA TYR A 283 27.29 8.52 -13.56
C TYR A 283 28.60 9.28 -13.75
N PRO A 284 29.62 9.08 -12.88
CA PRO A 284 30.95 9.66 -13.07
C PRO A 284 31.71 9.09 -14.28
N TYR A 285 31.12 8.15 -15.01
CA TYR A 285 31.71 7.40 -16.11
C TYR A 285 30.94 7.66 -17.40
N PHE A 286 31.64 8.19 -18.40
CA PHE A 286 31.02 8.62 -19.66
C PHE A 286 30.46 7.45 -20.46
N GLY A 287 31.27 6.40 -20.69
CA GLY A 287 30.80 5.24 -21.44
C GLY A 287 29.64 4.48 -20.77
N LEU A 288 29.53 4.55 -19.43
CA LEU A 288 28.35 4.04 -18.73
C LEU A 288 27.10 4.88 -19.01
N ASN A 289 27.25 6.20 -19.11
CA ASN A 289 26.14 7.10 -19.46
C ASN A 289 25.64 6.87 -20.88
N ASP A 290 26.54 6.61 -21.83
CA ASP A 290 26.18 6.36 -23.22
C ASP A 290 25.22 5.18 -23.37
N LEU A 291 25.48 4.06 -22.68
CA LEU A 291 24.62 2.88 -22.74
C LEU A 291 23.37 3.00 -21.86
N THR A 292 23.49 3.66 -20.69
CA THR A 292 22.44 3.63 -19.65
C THR A 292 21.57 4.87 -19.63
N HIS A 293 22.02 5.98 -20.23
CA HIS A 293 21.43 7.31 -20.12
C HIS A 293 21.30 7.84 -18.67
N GLY A 294 22.23 7.42 -17.80
CA GLY A 294 22.34 7.85 -16.40
C GLY A 294 21.50 7.04 -15.40
N LEU A 295 21.51 7.49 -14.15
CA LEU A 295 20.82 6.92 -13.01
C LEU A 295 19.46 7.60 -12.81
N ARG A 296 18.38 6.84 -12.65
CA ARG A 296 17.01 7.34 -12.54
C ARG A 296 16.36 6.97 -11.21
N LYS A 297 15.50 7.85 -10.74
CA LYS A 297 14.60 7.55 -9.61
C LYS A 297 13.56 6.50 -10.02
N GLY A 298 13.17 5.66 -9.07
CA GLY A 298 12.21 4.58 -9.31
C GLY A 298 12.82 3.33 -9.94
N GLU A 299 14.16 3.27 -10.10
CA GLU A 299 14.88 2.11 -10.62
C GLU A 299 15.76 1.44 -9.56
N ILE A 300 15.96 0.13 -9.74
CA ILE A 300 16.96 -0.67 -9.02
C ILE A 300 18.10 -0.97 -9.98
N VAL A 301 19.27 -0.41 -9.70
CA VAL A 301 20.49 -0.65 -10.45
C VAL A 301 21.42 -1.54 -9.62
N THR A 302 21.72 -2.74 -10.11
CA THR A 302 22.57 -3.70 -9.41
C THR A 302 24.00 -3.70 -9.98
N PHE A 303 24.97 -3.36 -9.13
CA PHE A 303 26.39 -3.57 -9.41
C PHE A 303 26.82 -4.93 -8.87
N CYS A 304 27.37 -5.77 -9.75
CA CYS A 304 27.74 -7.13 -9.39
C CYS A 304 29.18 -7.48 -9.79
N ALA A 305 29.86 -8.18 -8.92
CA ALA A 305 31.23 -8.67 -9.16
C ALA A 305 31.62 -9.78 -8.18
N GLY A 306 32.75 -10.42 -8.42
CA GLY A 306 33.46 -11.25 -7.43
C GLY A 306 33.87 -10.44 -6.18
N SER A 307 34.31 -11.13 -5.13
CA SER A 307 34.85 -10.49 -3.93
C SER A 307 36.13 -9.74 -4.24
N GLY A 308 36.33 -8.55 -3.63
CA GLY A 308 37.58 -7.77 -3.77
C GLY A 308 37.80 -7.06 -5.12
N ILE A 309 36.84 -7.12 -6.05
CA ILE A 309 36.97 -6.51 -7.39
C ILE A 309 36.85 -4.98 -7.37
N GLY A 310 36.23 -4.38 -6.32
CA GLY A 310 36.13 -2.93 -6.17
C GLY A 310 34.72 -2.36 -6.21
N LYS A 311 33.67 -3.17 -5.98
CA LYS A 311 32.25 -2.72 -5.97
C LYS A 311 32.01 -1.51 -5.06
N SER A 312 32.38 -1.61 -3.78
CA SER A 312 32.19 -0.54 -2.79
C SER A 312 32.96 0.72 -3.15
N ALA A 313 34.13 0.60 -3.79
CA ALA A 313 34.90 1.77 -4.25
C ALA A 313 34.17 2.50 -5.40
N VAL A 314 33.62 1.77 -6.37
CA VAL A 314 32.78 2.34 -7.44
C VAL A 314 31.52 3.01 -6.85
N CYS A 315 30.89 2.39 -5.85
CA CYS A 315 29.73 2.98 -5.17
C CYS A 315 30.08 4.29 -4.44
N LYS A 316 31.27 4.39 -3.83
CA LYS A 316 31.76 5.64 -3.19
C LYS A 316 32.05 6.74 -4.22
N GLU A 317 32.59 6.40 -5.39
CA GLU A 317 32.75 7.35 -6.50
C GLU A 317 31.40 7.88 -7.00
N ILE A 318 30.40 7.00 -7.16
CA ILE A 318 29.05 7.41 -7.54
C ILE A 318 28.45 8.31 -6.45
N ALA A 319 28.63 7.96 -5.17
CA ALA A 319 28.15 8.78 -4.05
C ALA A 319 28.78 10.17 -4.06
N LEU A 320 30.09 10.26 -4.19
CA LEU A 320 30.80 11.53 -4.31
C LEU A 320 30.29 12.35 -5.49
N HIS A 321 30.14 11.71 -6.66
CA HIS A 321 29.65 12.38 -7.86
C HIS A 321 28.24 12.97 -7.64
N ILE A 322 27.30 12.22 -7.07
CA ILE A 322 25.95 12.70 -6.75
C ILE A 322 26.01 13.93 -5.83
N LEU A 323 26.81 13.87 -4.76
CA LEU A 323 26.95 14.96 -3.79
C LEU A 323 27.58 16.22 -4.39
N LYS A 324 28.48 16.09 -5.37
CA LYS A 324 29.22 17.21 -5.97
C LYS A 324 28.52 17.83 -7.16
N THR A 325 27.75 17.06 -7.92
CA THR A 325 27.20 17.51 -9.22
C THR A 325 25.70 17.75 -9.18
N THR A 326 25.03 17.39 -8.07
CA THR A 326 23.57 17.53 -7.94
C THR A 326 23.20 18.04 -6.55
N ASP A 327 21.94 18.48 -6.39
CA ASP A 327 21.35 18.84 -5.09
C ASP A 327 20.60 17.66 -4.45
N ARG A 328 20.76 16.44 -4.99
CA ARG A 328 20.04 15.26 -4.52
C ARG A 328 20.53 14.79 -3.15
N LYS A 329 19.59 14.23 -2.37
CA LYS A 329 19.87 13.60 -1.08
C LYS A 329 20.16 12.12 -1.28
N LEU A 330 21.19 11.62 -0.62
CA LEU A 330 21.71 10.27 -0.74
C LEU A 330 21.73 9.55 0.60
N GLY A 331 21.12 8.37 0.68
CA GLY A 331 21.31 7.42 1.77
C GLY A 331 22.39 6.39 1.43
N TYR A 332 23.21 6.03 2.38
CA TYR A 332 24.22 4.98 2.21
C TYR A 332 24.13 3.97 3.35
N ILE A 333 23.87 2.73 2.99
CA ILE A 333 23.74 1.59 3.88
C ILE A 333 24.90 0.64 3.58
N ALA A 334 25.97 0.75 4.37
CA ALA A 334 27.14 -0.13 4.28
C ALA A 334 27.03 -1.20 5.36
N LEU A 335 26.76 -2.44 4.98
CA LEU A 335 26.56 -3.53 5.94
C LEU A 335 27.88 -4.27 6.28
N GLU A 336 28.96 -4.01 5.54
CA GLU A 336 30.29 -4.64 5.74
C GLU A 336 31.32 -3.72 6.37
N GLU A 337 31.04 -2.43 6.50
CA GLU A 337 31.99 -1.48 7.06
C GLU A 337 31.31 -0.46 7.98
N SER A 338 32.09 0.13 8.91
CA SER A 338 31.57 1.15 9.80
C SER A 338 31.26 2.45 9.07
N ILE A 339 30.43 3.29 9.66
CA ILE A 339 30.08 4.61 9.13
C ILE A 339 31.31 5.53 8.99
N GLU A 340 32.29 5.41 9.92
CA GLU A 340 33.55 6.17 9.87
C GLU A 340 34.38 5.76 8.66
N ARG A 341 34.45 4.45 8.36
CA ARG A 341 35.19 3.95 7.20
C ARG A 341 34.54 4.37 5.88
N THR A 342 33.22 4.33 5.81
CA THR A 342 32.46 4.80 4.66
C THR A 342 32.62 6.32 4.48
N GLY A 343 32.44 7.09 5.55
CA GLY A 343 32.60 8.55 5.54
C GLY A 343 34.00 8.99 5.17
N ASN A 344 35.03 8.45 5.83
CA ASN A 344 36.43 8.72 5.51
C ASN A 344 36.81 8.29 4.08
N GLY A 345 36.17 7.21 3.57
CA GLY A 345 36.34 6.81 2.17
C GLY A 345 35.88 7.89 1.20
N ILE A 346 34.70 8.48 1.40
CA ILE A 346 34.17 9.54 0.55
C ILE A 346 34.97 10.86 0.70
N ILE A 347 35.31 11.22 1.93
CA ILE A 347 36.16 12.40 2.20
C ILE A 347 37.53 12.26 1.54
N GLY A 348 38.12 11.04 1.64
CA GLY A 348 39.40 10.74 0.99
C GLY A 348 39.38 10.88 -0.53
N LEU A 349 38.28 10.45 -1.18
CA LEU A 349 38.08 10.64 -2.62
C LEU A 349 38.00 12.13 -2.99
N GLU A 350 37.32 12.96 -2.19
CA GLU A 350 37.27 14.40 -2.40
C GLU A 350 38.64 15.05 -2.23
N MET A 351 39.42 14.63 -1.23
CA MET A 351 40.78 15.11 -0.98
C MET A 351 41.80 14.52 -1.95
N GLN A 352 41.42 13.57 -2.79
CA GLN A 352 42.33 12.76 -3.64
C GLN A 352 43.48 12.14 -2.81
N ARG A 353 43.12 11.62 -1.63
CA ARG A 353 44.06 11.00 -0.68
C ARG A 353 43.43 9.77 -0.02
N PRO A 354 44.07 8.59 -0.10
CA PRO A 354 43.53 7.35 0.51
C PRO A 354 43.73 7.35 2.04
N LEU A 355 42.84 8.01 2.78
CA LEU A 355 42.94 8.23 4.24
C LEU A 355 43.01 6.95 5.07
N HIS A 356 42.68 5.79 4.53
CA HIS A 356 42.77 4.50 5.21
C HIS A 356 44.16 3.88 5.22
N LEU A 357 45.10 4.40 4.42
CA LEU A 357 46.45 3.85 4.31
C LEU A 357 47.44 4.47 5.30
N GLU A 358 47.16 5.67 5.79
CA GLU A 358 48.04 6.42 6.67
C GLU A 358 47.30 6.99 7.89
N ALA A 359 47.97 7.03 9.03
CA ALA A 359 47.45 7.78 10.16
C ALA A 359 47.45 9.29 9.83
N PHE A 360 46.30 9.91 9.93
CA PHE A 360 46.17 11.37 9.69
C PHE A 360 45.49 12.08 10.86
N THR A 361 45.81 13.33 11.04
CA THR A 361 45.09 14.23 11.93
C THR A 361 44.20 15.13 11.08
N PRO A 362 42.91 15.23 11.38
CA PRO A 362 42.00 16.11 10.65
C PRO A 362 42.50 17.57 10.67
N ASP A 363 42.66 18.16 9.49
CA ASP A 363 43.07 19.53 9.26
C ASP A 363 41.95 20.35 8.58
N GLU A 364 42.20 21.59 8.22
CA GLU A 364 41.23 22.45 7.52
C GLU A 364 40.84 21.91 6.14
N ALA A 365 41.74 21.20 5.45
CA ALA A 365 41.43 20.57 4.17
C ALA A 365 40.44 19.41 4.35
N TYR A 366 40.64 18.60 5.38
CA TYR A 366 39.70 17.53 5.76
C TYR A 366 38.33 18.12 6.13
N LYS A 367 38.31 19.17 6.96
CA LYS A 367 37.06 19.82 7.37
C LYS A 367 36.28 20.34 6.16
N LYS A 368 36.96 21.01 5.23
CA LYS A 368 36.36 21.51 3.99
C LYS A 368 35.80 20.37 3.12
N ALA A 369 36.55 19.28 2.98
CA ALA A 369 36.11 18.11 2.25
C ALA A 369 34.91 17.46 2.93
N TYR A 370 34.91 17.35 4.28
CA TYR A 370 33.77 16.87 5.06
C TYR A 370 32.52 17.74 4.83
N GLU A 371 32.62 19.07 4.98
CA GLU A 371 31.49 19.97 4.83
C GLU A 371 30.90 19.95 3.40
N SER A 372 31.74 19.73 2.38
CA SER A 372 31.28 19.66 0.99
C SER A 372 30.73 18.28 0.58
N THR A 373 30.89 17.24 1.39
CA THR A 373 30.49 15.86 1.10
C THR A 373 29.59 15.28 2.20
N VAL A 374 30.15 14.54 3.13
CA VAL A 374 29.43 13.82 4.20
C VAL A 374 28.67 14.78 5.12
N GLY A 375 29.25 15.94 5.45
CA GLY A 375 28.66 17.01 6.28
C GLY A 375 27.75 17.97 5.53
N SER A 376 27.46 17.75 4.26
CA SER A 376 26.67 18.66 3.42
C SER A 376 25.18 18.79 3.79
N GLY A 377 24.69 17.99 4.76
CA GLY A 377 23.25 17.89 5.10
C GLY A 377 22.42 17.11 4.10
N ARG A 378 23.04 16.55 3.06
CA ARG A 378 22.39 15.76 2.00
C ARG A 378 22.81 14.29 1.97
N PHE A 379 23.70 13.87 2.87
CA PHE A 379 24.23 12.51 2.96
C PHE A 379 23.84 11.87 4.29
N TYR A 380 23.24 10.70 4.24
CA TYR A 380 22.71 9.96 5.40
C TYR A 380 23.33 8.57 5.45
N LEU A 381 24.03 8.27 6.53
CA LEU A 381 24.63 6.95 6.79
C LEU A 381 23.75 6.15 7.74
N TYR A 382 23.63 4.87 7.46
CA TYR A 382 22.96 3.93 8.35
C TYR A 382 23.99 3.24 9.24
N ASP A 383 23.92 3.54 10.54
CA ASP A 383 24.78 2.90 11.54
C ASP A 383 24.10 1.65 12.08
N HIS A 384 24.69 0.50 11.83
CA HIS A 384 24.13 -0.78 12.22
C HIS A 384 25.21 -1.74 12.78
N TRP A 385 24.88 -2.35 13.92
CA TRP A 385 25.65 -3.42 14.54
C TRP A 385 24.74 -4.64 14.77
N GLY A 386 25.04 -5.76 14.11
CA GLY A 386 24.34 -7.04 14.30
C GLY A 386 23.57 -7.55 13.09
N SER A 387 22.81 -8.63 13.27
CA SER A 387 21.98 -9.21 12.22
C SER A 387 20.79 -8.30 11.90
N LEU A 388 20.57 -8.04 10.62
CA LEU A 388 19.44 -7.26 10.14
C LEU A 388 18.31 -8.18 9.68
N ASP A 389 17.10 -7.91 10.21
CA ASP A 389 15.89 -8.40 9.59
C ASP A 389 15.56 -7.57 8.33
N SER A 390 15.17 -8.26 7.25
CA SER A 390 14.87 -7.60 5.96
C SER A 390 13.77 -6.55 6.07
N ASP A 391 12.76 -6.76 6.91
CA ASP A 391 11.65 -5.84 7.08
C ASP A 391 12.07 -4.56 7.81
N ASN A 392 12.99 -4.68 8.75
CA ASN A 392 13.57 -3.54 9.45
C ASN A 392 14.42 -2.67 8.49
N LEU A 393 15.27 -3.29 7.68
CA LEU A 393 16.06 -2.58 6.67
C LEU A 393 15.16 -1.82 5.67
N LEU A 394 14.15 -2.48 5.14
CA LEU A 394 13.20 -1.85 4.21
C LEU A 394 12.40 -0.73 4.88
N GLY A 395 12.08 -0.86 6.17
CA GLY A 395 11.50 0.20 6.99
C GLY A 395 12.39 1.45 7.06
N HIS A 396 13.70 1.28 7.24
CA HIS A 396 14.66 2.40 7.24
C HIS A 396 14.79 3.06 5.87
N ILE A 397 14.82 2.28 4.78
CA ILE A 397 14.82 2.84 3.41
C ILE A 397 13.53 3.64 3.16
N ARG A 398 12.37 3.12 3.59
CA ARG A 398 11.09 3.85 3.50
C ARG A 398 11.11 5.15 4.30
N TYR A 399 11.67 5.14 5.51
CA TYR A 399 11.82 6.33 6.33
C TYR A 399 12.73 7.37 5.67
N MET A 400 13.89 6.97 5.13
CA MET A 400 14.78 7.84 4.36
C MET A 400 14.05 8.48 3.18
N ALA A 401 13.26 7.69 2.43
CA ALA A 401 12.54 8.18 1.26
C ALA A 401 11.38 9.13 1.61
N LYS A 402 10.56 8.80 2.61
CA LYS A 402 9.31 9.51 2.91
C LYS A 402 9.46 10.63 3.93
N ALA A 403 10.34 10.47 4.93
CA ALA A 403 10.50 11.43 6.04
C ALA A 403 11.71 12.35 5.85
N MET A 404 12.74 11.89 5.14
CA MET A 404 13.96 12.66 4.93
C MET A 404 14.12 13.16 3.48
N ASP A 405 13.18 12.81 2.57
CA ASP A 405 13.20 13.15 1.14
C ASP A 405 14.48 12.71 0.44
N VAL A 406 15.00 11.53 0.77
CA VAL A 406 16.17 10.96 0.12
C VAL A 406 15.79 10.52 -1.29
N ASP A 407 16.61 10.92 -2.28
CA ASP A 407 16.37 10.62 -3.70
C ASP A 407 16.94 9.28 -4.13
N TYR A 408 18.10 8.90 -3.58
CA TYR A 408 18.83 7.69 -3.91
C TYR A 408 19.33 6.98 -2.65
N VAL A 409 19.36 5.65 -2.68
CA VAL A 409 19.98 4.83 -1.63
C VAL A 409 20.98 3.88 -2.25
N ILE A 410 22.20 3.83 -1.70
CA ILE A 410 23.20 2.81 -1.98
C ILE A 410 23.10 1.75 -0.88
N LEU A 411 22.89 0.49 -1.28
CA LEU A 411 22.83 -0.67 -0.38
C LEU A 411 23.99 -1.62 -0.69
N ASP A 412 25.01 -1.61 0.18
CA ASP A 412 26.26 -2.39 0.03
C ASP A 412 26.43 -3.32 1.25
N HIS A 413 26.13 -4.64 1.18
CA HIS A 413 25.47 -5.38 0.12
C HIS A 413 24.35 -6.28 0.66
N LEU A 414 23.47 -6.74 -0.22
CA LEU A 414 22.28 -7.51 0.14
C LEU A 414 22.55 -8.86 0.83
N SER A 415 23.66 -9.54 0.49
CA SER A 415 23.93 -10.90 0.97
C SER A 415 24.17 -11.01 2.48
N ILE A 416 24.47 -9.92 3.19
CA ILE A 416 24.66 -9.93 4.64
C ILE A 416 23.34 -10.18 5.40
N ILE A 417 22.22 -9.75 4.84
CA ILE A 417 20.88 -9.94 5.45
C ILE A 417 20.58 -11.44 5.64
N VAL A 418 21.21 -12.30 4.83
CA VAL A 418 20.97 -13.75 4.82
C VAL A 418 22.16 -14.57 5.29
N SER A 419 23.24 -13.92 5.72
CA SER A 419 24.45 -14.62 6.16
C SER A 419 24.18 -15.42 7.44
N GLY A 420 24.50 -16.72 7.41
CA GLY A 420 24.33 -17.64 8.54
C GLY A 420 23.14 -18.61 8.43
N MET A 421 22.39 -18.57 7.31
CA MET A 421 21.31 -19.51 7.02
C MET A 421 21.76 -20.61 6.06
N GLY A 422 21.01 -21.71 5.96
CA GLY A 422 21.24 -22.76 4.97
C GLY A 422 20.91 -22.28 3.55
N ASP A 423 21.56 -22.85 2.51
CA ASP A 423 21.47 -22.40 1.11
C ASP A 423 20.03 -22.24 0.57
N GLY A 424 19.08 -23.06 0.99
CA GLY A 424 17.68 -22.98 0.56
C GLY A 424 16.92 -21.79 1.16
N ASP A 425 17.22 -21.48 2.41
CA ASP A 425 16.59 -20.37 3.13
C ASP A 425 17.20 -19.02 2.70
N GLU A 426 18.50 -18.97 2.40
CA GLU A 426 19.19 -17.80 1.85
C GLU A 426 18.54 -17.34 0.55
N ARG A 427 18.33 -18.25 -0.39
CA ARG A 427 17.72 -17.94 -1.68
C ARG A 427 16.30 -17.39 -1.54
N ARG A 428 15.47 -18.04 -0.73
CA ARG A 428 14.09 -17.64 -0.49
C ARG A 428 14.00 -16.25 0.16
N MET A 429 14.92 -15.97 1.08
CA MET A 429 14.96 -14.67 1.75
C MET A 429 15.40 -13.56 0.81
N ILE A 430 16.39 -13.80 -0.06
CA ILE A 430 16.78 -12.86 -1.12
C ILE A 430 15.61 -12.59 -2.06
N ASP A 431 14.88 -13.61 -2.50
CA ASP A 431 13.73 -13.49 -3.38
C ASP A 431 12.64 -12.61 -2.74
N ASN A 432 12.31 -12.86 -1.48
CA ASN A 432 11.34 -12.08 -0.71
C ASN A 432 11.80 -10.63 -0.52
N THR A 433 13.07 -10.43 -0.15
CA THR A 433 13.63 -9.08 0.06
C THR A 433 13.63 -8.27 -1.22
N MET A 434 14.03 -8.86 -2.34
CA MET A 434 14.01 -8.19 -3.65
C MET A 434 12.58 -7.83 -4.09
N THR A 435 11.61 -8.72 -3.83
CA THR A 435 10.19 -8.45 -4.13
C THR A 435 9.67 -7.28 -3.31
N LYS A 436 9.95 -7.25 -2.01
CA LYS A 436 9.56 -6.15 -1.12
C LYS A 436 10.29 -4.85 -1.47
N LEU A 437 11.58 -4.92 -1.82
CA LEU A 437 12.38 -3.77 -2.25
C LEU A 437 11.81 -3.17 -3.55
N ARG A 438 11.41 -4.01 -4.52
CA ARG A 438 10.76 -3.54 -5.75
C ARG A 438 9.45 -2.81 -5.45
N ALA A 439 8.60 -3.39 -4.60
CA ALA A 439 7.35 -2.75 -4.16
C ALA A 439 7.61 -1.40 -3.47
N LEU A 440 8.62 -1.32 -2.61
CA LEU A 440 9.04 -0.09 -1.94
C LEU A 440 9.51 0.97 -2.94
N VAL A 441 10.32 0.59 -3.94
CA VAL A 441 10.80 1.50 -4.99
C VAL A 441 9.63 2.03 -5.82
N GLU A 442 8.63 1.19 -6.16
CA GLU A 442 7.42 1.63 -6.85
C GLU A 442 6.58 2.60 -6.01
N GLU A 443 6.45 2.35 -4.70
CA GLU A 443 5.72 3.19 -3.75
C GLU A 443 6.38 4.56 -3.56
N THR A 444 7.70 4.57 -3.38
CA THR A 444 8.45 5.78 -2.95
C THR A 444 9.08 6.54 -4.11
N LYS A 445 9.24 5.89 -5.26
CA LYS A 445 10.00 6.39 -6.41
C LYS A 445 11.46 6.73 -6.11
N ILE A 446 12.03 6.15 -5.05
CA ILE A 446 13.46 6.29 -4.74
C ILE A 446 14.31 5.50 -5.75
N GLY A 447 15.48 6.01 -6.12
CA GLY A 447 16.47 5.24 -6.88
C GLY A 447 17.32 4.38 -5.95
N VAL A 448 17.54 3.12 -6.29
CA VAL A 448 18.35 2.19 -5.48
C VAL A 448 19.55 1.68 -6.27
N ILE A 449 20.73 1.89 -5.71
CA ILE A 449 21.97 1.26 -6.17
C ILE A 449 22.25 0.08 -5.24
N LEU A 450 22.12 -1.12 -5.77
CA LEU A 450 22.28 -2.37 -5.03
C LEU A 450 23.62 -3.03 -5.38
N VAL A 451 24.36 -3.45 -4.37
CA VAL A 451 25.58 -4.26 -4.57
C VAL A 451 25.26 -5.72 -4.34
N SER A 452 25.71 -6.58 -5.26
CA SER A 452 25.56 -8.03 -5.17
C SER A 452 26.87 -8.75 -5.49
N HIS A 453 27.10 -9.86 -4.79
CA HIS A 453 28.20 -10.77 -5.13
C HIS A 453 27.82 -11.74 -6.25
N LEU A 454 28.80 -12.13 -7.05
CA LEU A 454 28.67 -13.19 -8.01
C LEU A 454 29.11 -14.53 -7.40
N LYS A 455 28.48 -15.61 -7.84
CA LYS A 455 28.98 -16.98 -7.61
C LYS A 455 30.30 -17.16 -8.30
N ARG A 456 31.19 -17.97 -7.69
CA ARG A 456 32.45 -18.35 -8.31
C ARG A 456 32.15 -19.16 -9.60
N PRO A 457 32.67 -18.73 -10.75
CA PRO A 457 32.47 -19.47 -12.01
C PRO A 457 33.21 -20.81 -11.98
N GLU A 458 32.75 -21.75 -12.80
CA GLU A 458 33.51 -22.98 -13.07
C GLU A 458 34.70 -22.64 -13.96
N GLY A 459 35.91 -22.84 -13.47
CA GLY A 459 37.16 -22.54 -14.19
C GLY A 459 37.80 -21.24 -13.71
N LYS A 460 38.07 -20.30 -14.63
CA LYS A 460 38.75 -19.03 -14.36
C LYS A 460 37.97 -18.17 -13.38
N GLY A 461 38.61 -17.75 -12.28
CA GLY A 461 37.98 -16.94 -11.25
C GLY A 461 37.70 -15.48 -11.68
N HIS A 462 36.82 -14.79 -10.98
CA HIS A 462 36.58 -13.35 -11.22
C HIS A 462 37.83 -12.52 -10.96
N GLU A 463 38.66 -12.94 -9.99
CA GLU A 463 39.96 -12.35 -9.66
C GLU A 463 41.02 -12.55 -10.75
N GLU A 464 40.77 -13.46 -11.69
CA GLU A 464 41.57 -13.70 -12.87
C GLU A 464 41.01 -13.06 -14.15
N GLY A 465 39.95 -12.26 -14.01
CA GLY A 465 39.33 -11.55 -15.10
C GLY A 465 38.27 -12.36 -15.87
N ALA A 466 37.59 -13.30 -15.22
CA ALA A 466 36.43 -13.96 -15.84
C ALA A 466 35.34 -12.95 -16.14
N ALA A 467 34.73 -13.06 -17.34
CA ALA A 467 33.59 -12.22 -17.71
C ALA A 467 32.39 -12.47 -16.80
N THR A 468 31.67 -11.39 -16.52
CA THR A 468 30.47 -11.45 -15.69
C THR A 468 29.23 -11.81 -16.48
N SER A 469 28.29 -12.52 -15.86
CA SER A 469 27.00 -12.85 -16.47
C SER A 469 25.86 -12.82 -15.44
N LEU A 470 24.63 -12.62 -15.91
CA LEU A 470 23.43 -12.63 -15.04
C LEU A 470 23.22 -13.98 -14.34
N ALA A 471 23.65 -15.09 -14.96
CA ALA A 471 23.54 -16.44 -14.39
C ALA A 471 24.41 -16.64 -13.13
N GLN A 472 25.44 -15.82 -12.96
CA GLN A 472 26.38 -15.87 -11.83
C GLN A 472 25.90 -15.06 -10.61
N LEU A 473 24.79 -14.32 -10.69
CA LEU A 473 24.28 -13.58 -9.53
C LEU A 473 24.02 -14.56 -8.36
N ARG A 474 24.69 -14.28 -7.24
CA ARG A 474 24.65 -15.15 -6.07
C ARG A 474 23.28 -15.06 -5.40
N GLY A 475 22.77 -16.21 -5.02
CA GLY A 475 21.58 -16.36 -4.20
C GLY A 475 20.29 -16.47 -4.99
N SER A 476 20.04 -15.66 -6.03
CA SER A 476 18.74 -15.69 -6.67
C SER A 476 18.67 -15.07 -8.06
N ALA A 477 17.87 -15.69 -8.93
CA ALA A 477 17.46 -15.10 -10.21
C ALA A 477 16.60 -13.83 -10.01
N ALA A 478 15.97 -13.64 -8.83
CA ALA A 478 15.15 -12.47 -8.54
C ALA A 478 15.96 -11.17 -8.58
N ILE A 479 17.25 -11.18 -8.22
CA ILE A 479 18.11 -10.00 -8.34
C ILE A 479 18.15 -9.54 -9.81
N ALA A 480 18.44 -10.48 -10.72
CA ALA A 480 18.46 -10.17 -12.15
C ALA A 480 17.08 -9.77 -12.69
N GLN A 481 16.01 -10.44 -12.23
CA GLN A 481 14.66 -10.21 -12.72
C GLN A 481 14.08 -8.87 -12.27
N LEU A 482 14.27 -8.51 -10.99
CA LEU A 482 13.66 -7.34 -10.37
C LEU A 482 14.48 -6.06 -10.48
N SER A 483 15.79 -6.17 -10.81
CA SER A 483 16.60 -4.99 -11.17
C SER A 483 16.22 -4.46 -12.56
N ASP A 484 16.22 -3.15 -12.70
CA ASP A 484 16.02 -2.49 -13.99
C ASP A 484 17.31 -2.52 -14.81
N MET A 485 18.45 -2.48 -14.12
CA MET A 485 19.77 -2.53 -14.72
C MET A 485 20.70 -3.41 -13.91
N CYS A 486 21.58 -4.16 -14.60
CA CYS A 486 22.65 -4.92 -13.96
C CYS A 486 23.98 -4.56 -14.63
N ILE A 487 24.96 -4.18 -13.82
CA ILE A 487 26.29 -3.76 -14.26
C ILE A 487 27.31 -4.67 -13.60
N GLY A 488 28.07 -5.39 -14.41
CA GLY A 488 29.15 -6.27 -13.99
C GLY A 488 30.48 -5.51 -13.93
N LEU A 489 31.29 -5.82 -12.91
CA LEU A 489 32.66 -5.37 -12.80
C LEU A 489 33.59 -6.54 -13.01
N GLU A 490 34.52 -6.41 -13.96
CA GLU A 490 35.49 -7.44 -14.37
C GLU A 490 36.91 -6.92 -14.16
N ARG A 491 37.76 -7.66 -13.44
CA ARG A 491 39.13 -7.23 -13.14
C ARG A 491 40.04 -8.45 -13.03
N ASN A 492 41.18 -8.41 -13.77
CA ASN A 492 42.23 -9.38 -13.61
C ASN A 492 43.26 -8.85 -12.62
N GLN A 493 43.21 -9.33 -11.37
CA GLN A 493 44.15 -8.94 -10.31
C GLN A 493 45.51 -9.61 -10.46
N GLN A 494 45.64 -10.68 -11.29
CA GLN A 494 46.86 -11.42 -11.53
C GLN A 494 47.69 -10.82 -12.70
N ASP A 495 47.06 -9.96 -13.51
CA ASP A 495 47.74 -9.25 -14.60
C ASP A 495 48.69 -8.18 -14.04
N LYS A 496 49.99 -8.26 -14.35
CA LYS A 496 50.97 -7.32 -13.83
C LYS A 496 50.79 -5.90 -14.36
N GLU A 497 50.31 -5.77 -15.59
CA GLU A 497 50.16 -4.47 -16.28
C GLU A 497 48.76 -3.86 -16.01
N ASN A 498 47.72 -4.70 -16.05
CA ASN A 498 46.33 -4.22 -16.01
C ASN A 498 45.63 -4.51 -14.67
N LYS A 499 46.36 -4.93 -13.61
CA LYS A 499 45.77 -5.26 -12.31
C LYS A 499 44.93 -4.14 -11.64
N ASN A 500 45.11 -2.88 -12.05
CA ASN A 500 44.37 -1.73 -11.58
C ASN A 500 43.23 -1.34 -12.52
N ARG A 501 43.07 -2.02 -13.66
CA ARG A 501 42.02 -1.77 -14.64
C ARG A 501 40.79 -2.64 -14.34
N THR A 502 39.60 -2.04 -14.34
CA THR A 502 38.33 -2.72 -14.15
C THR A 502 37.41 -2.40 -15.31
N THR A 503 36.89 -3.40 -15.99
CA THR A 503 35.91 -3.22 -17.07
C THR A 503 34.52 -3.17 -16.48
N LEU A 504 33.71 -2.14 -16.82
CA LEU A 504 32.29 -2.08 -16.58
C LEU A 504 31.53 -2.66 -17.77
N ARG A 505 30.66 -3.63 -17.49
CA ARG A 505 29.82 -4.27 -18.50
C ARG A 505 28.34 -4.14 -18.11
N VAL A 506 27.53 -3.58 -18.96
CA VAL A 506 26.06 -3.57 -18.82
C VAL A 506 25.53 -4.94 -19.22
N LEU A 507 25.04 -5.70 -18.25
CA LEU A 507 24.51 -7.06 -18.44
C LEU A 507 23.01 -7.05 -18.72
N LYS A 508 22.31 -6.05 -18.21
CA LYS A 508 20.87 -5.84 -18.37
C LYS A 508 20.56 -4.35 -18.34
N ASN A 509 19.68 -3.93 -19.22
CA ASN A 509 19.20 -2.55 -19.28
C ASN A 509 17.75 -2.55 -19.79
N ARG A 510 16.79 -2.30 -18.88
CA ARG A 510 15.38 -2.21 -19.25
C ARG A 510 15.02 -0.90 -19.94
N PHE A 511 15.82 0.14 -19.75
CA PHE A 511 15.52 1.47 -20.26
C PHE A 511 15.79 1.58 -21.77
N SER A 512 17.01 1.29 -22.22
CA SER A 512 17.39 1.37 -23.64
C SER A 512 17.43 0.00 -24.33
N GLY A 513 17.62 -1.08 -23.56
CA GLY A 513 17.89 -2.42 -24.10
C GLY A 513 19.36 -2.64 -24.45
N GLU A 514 20.19 -1.62 -24.41
CA GLU A 514 21.61 -1.69 -24.77
C GLU A 514 22.43 -2.37 -23.69
N THR A 515 23.27 -3.30 -24.12
CA THR A 515 24.16 -4.10 -23.26
C THR A 515 25.54 -4.19 -23.89
N GLY A 516 26.54 -4.56 -23.11
CA GLY A 516 27.91 -4.71 -23.59
C GLY A 516 28.93 -4.04 -22.67
N VAL A 517 30.16 -3.94 -23.13
CA VAL A 517 31.22 -3.21 -22.40
C VAL A 517 30.95 -1.71 -22.49
N ALA A 518 30.82 -1.06 -21.31
CA ALA A 518 30.57 0.36 -21.23
C ALA A 518 31.89 1.16 -21.29
N CYS A 519 32.79 0.87 -20.35
CA CYS A 519 34.09 1.53 -20.26
C CYS A 519 35.06 0.71 -19.43
N ASN A 520 36.33 1.11 -19.45
CA ASN A 520 37.33 0.65 -18.52
C ASN A 520 37.58 1.73 -17.47
N LEU A 521 37.75 1.31 -16.23
CA LEU A 521 38.09 2.15 -15.09
C LEU A 521 39.52 1.91 -14.67
N LEU A 522 40.24 2.93 -14.28
CA LEU A 522 41.58 2.86 -13.73
C LEU A 522 41.62 3.30 -12.28
N TYR A 523 42.10 2.42 -11.39
CA TYR A 523 42.34 2.74 -9.99
C TYR A 523 43.70 3.40 -9.82
N ASP A 524 43.69 4.63 -9.32
CA ASP A 524 44.91 5.34 -8.94
C ASP A 524 45.20 5.14 -7.44
N LYS A 525 46.36 4.61 -7.14
CA LYS A 525 46.78 4.31 -5.75
C LYS A 525 47.17 5.56 -4.95
N GLU A 526 47.60 6.60 -5.62
CA GLU A 526 48.05 7.85 -4.94
C GLU A 526 46.85 8.67 -4.49
N THR A 527 45.82 8.75 -5.32
CA THR A 527 44.61 9.51 -5.04
C THR A 527 43.47 8.69 -4.44
N GLY A 528 43.53 7.37 -4.57
CA GLY A 528 42.44 6.47 -4.20
C GLY A 528 41.23 6.50 -5.14
N ARG A 529 41.29 7.30 -6.23
CA ARG A 529 40.20 7.51 -7.19
C ARG A 529 40.08 6.34 -8.18
N ILE A 530 38.84 6.13 -8.64
CA ILE A 530 38.54 5.25 -9.76
C ILE A 530 37.92 6.09 -10.87
N THR A 531 38.68 6.35 -11.92
CA THR A 531 38.27 7.20 -13.04
C THR A 531 38.18 6.38 -14.32
N GLU A 532 37.41 6.87 -15.28
CA GLU A 532 37.34 6.26 -16.60
C GLU A 532 38.68 6.41 -17.32
N ASP A 533 39.14 5.30 -17.90
CA ASP A 533 40.35 5.27 -18.69
C ASP A 533 40.08 5.91 -20.06
N SER A 534 40.81 6.97 -20.36
CA SER A 534 40.68 7.71 -21.61
C SER A 534 41.24 6.99 -22.84
N ASN A 535 41.95 5.85 -22.66
CA ASN A 535 42.36 5.04 -23.80
C ASN A 535 41.16 4.33 -24.42
N PRO A 536 40.97 4.44 -25.75
CA PRO A 536 39.86 3.78 -26.42
C PRO A 536 39.88 2.28 -26.14
N LEU A 537 38.70 1.69 -26.02
CA LEU A 537 38.53 0.23 -25.92
C LEU A 537 39.31 -0.43 -27.05
N PHE A 538 40.35 -1.19 -26.72
CA PHE A 538 40.91 -2.12 -27.71
C PHE A 538 39.77 -3.08 -28.03
N GLU A 539 39.27 -3.04 -29.27
CA GLU A 539 38.44 -4.11 -29.81
C GLU A 539 39.19 -5.43 -29.55
N GLU A 540 38.61 -6.27 -28.68
CA GLU A 540 39.02 -7.67 -28.66
C GLU A 540 38.79 -8.17 -30.07
N ALA A 541 39.87 -8.37 -30.81
CA ALA A 541 39.83 -9.03 -32.10
C ALA A 541 39.05 -10.34 -31.87
N GLU A 542 37.88 -10.44 -32.50
CA GLU A 542 37.11 -11.67 -32.59
C GLU A 542 38.09 -12.76 -33.04
N ALA A 543 38.57 -13.57 -32.09
CA ALA A 543 39.25 -14.80 -32.40
C ALA A 543 38.19 -15.76 -32.89
N SER A 544 38.16 -15.90 -34.21
CA SER A 544 37.40 -16.84 -35.02
C SER A 544 37.49 -18.30 -34.52
#